data_5af9ec70f202d83db968b6ee27fe0d22
#
_entry.id   5af9ec70f202d83db968b6ee27fe0d22
#
_cell.length_a   1.000
_cell.length_b   1.000
_cell.length_c   1.000
_cell.angle_alpha   90.00
_cell.angle_beta   90.00
_cell.angle_gamma   90.00
#
_symmetry.space_group_name_H-M   'P 1'
#
loop_
_entity.id
_entity.type
_entity.pdbx_description
1 polymer ?
#
loop_
_entity_poly.entity_id
_entity_poly.type
_entity_poly.pdbx_seq_one_letter_code
_entity_poly.pdbx_strand_id
1 'polypeptide(L)'
;MLHDIYQTETGEAPPKEYVAILLKAMLTHGASWGELASRVAELTGAKEKQISRWLGYGIPNVSRVEECAKNRVTLIGTGSLKKDEGHIFTLPLPVDISSKVIKRRLVVTLAYFSPVEVNKQAYRSAKLWFDVVGNEQLASNRENTEWQAVQKGTLQHEIFEGEKALILNDDKEIQIKVNCKEDAGKIKKAIPYCIFVTFEVAEGQNIDVYSKVVNKVKTAIKP
;
A
#
# COMPACT_ATOMS: atom_id res chain seq x y z
N MET A 1 14.28 -11.68 -9.86
CA MET A 1 13.44 -10.46 -9.82
C MET A 1 12.97 -10.14 -8.40
N LEU A 2 11.80 -10.63 -7.87
CA LEU A 2 11.38 -10.33 -6.48
C LEU A 2 12.46 -10.69 -5.44
N HIS A 3 13.07 -11.85 -5.59
CA HIS A 3 14.17 -12.31 -4.77
C HIS A 3 15.35 -11.33 -4.81
N ASP A 4 15.70 -10.83 -5.97
CA ASP A 4 16.82 -9.92 -6.18
C ASP A 4 16.53 -8.55 -5.60
N ILE A 5 15.29 -8.04 -5.78
CA ILE A 5 14.85 -6.77 -5.17
C ILE A 5 14.92 -6.87 -3.65
N TYR A 6 14.32 -7.91 -3.07
CA TYR A 6 14.32 -8.08 -1.62
C TYR A 6 15.74 -8.25 -1.07
N GLN A 7 16.57 -9.04 -1.74
CA GLN A 7 17.96 -9.25 -1.35
C GLN A 7 18.81 -7.97 -1.49
N THR A 8 18.56 -7.16 -2.51
CA THR A 8 19.25 -5.88 -2.69
C THR A 8 18.90 -4.89 -1.57
N GLU A 9 17.63 -4.86 -1.15
CA GLU A 9 17.15 -3.92 -0.13
C GLU A 9 17.47 -4.38 1.31
N THR A 10 17.46 -5.69 1.56
CA THR A 10 17.61 -6.25 2.92
C THR A 10 18.95 -6.94 3.16
N GLY A 11 19.69 -7.24 2.11
CA GLY A 11 20.93 -8.05 2.16
C GLY A 11 20.68 -9.56 2.25
N GLU A 12 19.43 -10.01 2.41
CA GLU A 12 19.08 -11.41 2.63
C GLU A 12 17.96 -11.86 1.68
N ALA A 13 17.90 -13.17 1.44
CA ALA A 13 16.76 -13.75 0.70
C ALA A 13 15.46 -13.65 1.52
N PRO A 14 14.31 -13.43 0.87
CA PRO A 14 13.04 -13.37 1.59
C PRO A 14 12.74 -14.71 2.28
N PRO A 15 12.38 -14.70 3.57
CA PRO A 15 11.98 -15.92 4.26
C PRO A 15 10.82 -16.59 3.52
N LYS A 16 10.84 -17.93 3.46
CA LYS A 16 9.88 -18.73 2.66
C LYS A 16 8.42 -18.38 2.93
N GLU A 17 8.08 -18.05 4.16
CA GLU A 17 6.73 -17.68 4.58
C GLU A 17 6.24 -16.36 3.97
N TYR A 18 7.14 -15.46 3.57
CA TYR A 18 6.80 -14.17 2.96
C TYR A 18 6.77 -14.21 1.43
N VAL A 19 7.41 -15.17 0.78
CA VAL A 19 7.57 -15.18 -0.69
C VAL A 19 6.22 -15.05 -1.41
N ALA A 20 5.24 -15.89 -1.07
CA ALA A 20 3.93 -15.86 -1.73
C ALA A 20 3.14 -14.58 -1.42
N ILE A 21 3.30 -14.03 -0.21
CA ILE A 21 2.65 -12.78 0.21
C ILE A 21 3.25 -11.59 -0.53
N LEU A 22 4.57 -11.55 -0.64
CA LEU A 22 5.31 -10.51 -1.38
C LEU A 22 4.93 -10.52 -2.86
N LEU A 23 4.91 -11.70 -3.51
CA LEU A 23 4.47 -11.82 -4.90
C LEU A 23 3.04 -11.31 -5.12
N LYS A 24 2.13 -11.70 -4.21
CA LYS A 24 0.74 -11.25 -4.23
C LYS A 24 0.62 -9.73 -4.13
N ALA A 25 1.37 -9.11 -3.23
CA ALA A 25 1.38 -7.67 -3.06
C ALA A 25 2.01 -6.95 -4.25
N MET A 26 3.18 -7.42 -4.71
CA MET A 26 3.93 -6.83 -5.81
C MET A 26 3.13 -6.75 -7.10
N LEU A 27 2.47 -7.85 -7.50
CA LEU A 27 1.64 -7.90 -8.70
C LEU A 27 0.50 -6.87 -8.65
N THR A 28 -0.04 -6.60 -7.47
CA THR A 28 -1.16 -5.67 -7.30
C THR A 28 -0.69 -4.24 -7.09
N HIS A 29 0.47 -4.04 -6.47
CA HIS A 29 0.93 -2.71 -6.08
C HIS A 29 1.13 -1.76 -7.27
N GLY A 30 1.59 -2.28 -8.40
CA GLY A 30 1.71 -1.54 -9.65
C GLY A 30 0.41 -1.44 -10.45
N ALA A 31 -0.68 -2.08 -10.01
CA ALA A 31 -1.92 -2.12 -10.78
C ALA A 31 -2.66 -0.77 -10.74
N SER A 32 -3.28 -0.43 -11.85
CA SER A 32 -4.13 0.76 -11.96
C SER A 32 -5.18 0.58 -13.04
N TRP A 33 -6.26 1.35 -12.95
CA TRP A 33 -7.30 1.31 -13.96
C TRP A 33 -6.93 2.10 -15.22
N GLY A 34 -6.14 3.18 -15.09
CA GLY A 34 -5.79 4.06 -16.21
C GLY A 34 -7.05 4.48 -16.98
N GLU A 35 -6.95 4.49 -18.30
CA GLU A 35 -8.07 4.84 -19.20
C GLU A 35 -9.17 3.77 -19.27
N LEU A 36 -8.94 2.56 -18.73
CA LEU A 36 -9.96 1.51 -18.76
C LEU A 36 -11.20 1.87 -17.94
N ALA A 37 -11.04 2.70 -16.91
CA ALA A 37 -12.17 3.13 -16.09
C ALA A 37 -13.21 3.88 -16.92
N SER A 38 -12.80 4.86 -17.73
CA SER A 38 -13.69 5.61 -18.62
C SER A 38 -14.31 4.72 -19.70
N ARG A 39 -13.51 3.85 -20.32
CA ARG A 39 -14.02 2.91 -21.33
C ARG A 39 -15.08 1.94 -20.79
N VAL A 40 -14.85 1.40 -19.59
CA VAL A 40 -15.84 0.53 -18.94
C VAL A 40 -17.11 1.31 -18.60
N ALA A 41 -16.98 2.54 -18.10
CA ALA A 41 -18.13 3.40 -17.82
C ALA A 41 -18.97 3.68 -19.09
N GLU A 42 -18.31 4.02 -20.20
CA GLU A 42 -18.95 4.25 -21.51
C GLU A 42 -19.68 3.01 -22.03
N LEU A 43 -19.02 1.84 -22.01
CA LEU A 43 -19.57 0.62 -22.57
C LEU A 43 -20.71 0.01 -21.73
N THR A 44 -20.63 0.15 -20.42
CA THR A 44 -21.56 -0.53 -19.50
C THR A 44 -22.59 0.39 -18.87
N GLY A 45 -22.43 1.71 -19.00
CA GLY A 45 -23.20 2.69 -18.22
C GLY A 45 -22.93 2.59 -16.70
N ALA A 46 -21.86 1.88 -16.32
CA ALA A 46 -21.54 1.67 -14.91
C ALA A 46 -21.14 2.99 -14.25
N LYS A 47 -21.78 3.26 -13.11
CA LYS A 47 -21.35 4.36 -12.23
C LYS A 47 -19.96 4.03 -11.68
N GLU A 48 -19.19 5.05 -11.33
CA GLU A 48 -17.83 4.91 -10.78
C GLU A 48 -17.71 3.84 -9.67
N LYS A 49 -18.69 3.78 -8.77
CA LYS A 49 -18.80 2.74 -7.71
C LYS A 49 -18.82 1.29 -8.20
N GLN A 50 -19.17 1.08 -9.46
CA GLN A 50 -19.30 -0.26 -10.03
C GLN A 50 -18.07 -0.66 -10.83
N ILE A 51 -17.20 0.28 -11.20
CA ILE A 51 -16.02 0.04 -12.03
C ILE A 51 -15.08 -0.98 -11.37
N SER A 52 -14.92 -0.91 -10.04
CA SER A 52 -14.11 -1.87 -9.29
C SER A 52 -14.60 -3.32 -9.41
N ARG A 53 -15.89 -3.54 -9.68
CA ARG A 53 -16.45 -4.89 -9.90
C ARG A 53 -16.03 -5.47 -11.25
N TRP A 54 -15.76 -4.62 -12.24
CA TRP A 54 -15.31 -5.02 -13.57
C TRP A 54 -13.80 -5.15 -13.63
N LEU A 55 -13.08 -4.19 -13.09
CA LEU A 55 -11.64 -4.06 -13.24
C LEU A 55 -10.83 -4.58 -12.04
N GLY A 56 -11.49 -4.88 -10.90
CA GLY A 56 -10.77 -5.24 -9.69
C GLY A 56 -9.74 -4.17 -9.31
N TYR A 57 -8.49 -4.54 -9.21
CA TYR A 57 -7.37 -3.61 -8.95
C TYR A 57 -6.79 -2.98 -10.24
N GLY A 58 -7.18 -3.45 -11.41
CA GLY A 58 -6.72 -2.96 -12.70
C GLY A 58 -5.64 -3.83 -13.34
N ILE A 59 -4.91 -3.24 -14.29
CA ILE A 59 -3.83 -3.92 -15.01
C ILE A 59 -2.54 -3.83 -14.18
N PRO A 60 -1.90 -4.98 -13.85
CA PRO A 60 -0.60 -4.99 -13.20
C PRO A 60 0.47 -4.32 -14.06
N ASN A 61 1.28 -3.48 -13.44
CA ASN A 61 2.47 -2.91 -14.05
C ASN A 61 3.65 -3.10 -13.09
N VAL A 62 4.45 -4.12 -13.36
CA VAL A 62 5.56 -4.53 -12.49
C VAL A 62 6.67 -3.49 -12.50
N SER A 63 6.93 -2.84 -13.62
CA SER A 63 7.95 -1.77 -13.71
C SER A 63 7.71 -0.63 -12.74
N ARG A 64 6.45 -0.34 -12.39
CA ARG A 64 6.13 0.68 -11.38
C ARG A 64 6.60 0.32 -9.98
N VAL A 65 6.82 -0.95 -9.71
CA VAL A 65 7.27 -1.44 -8.41
C VAL A 65 8.79 -1.61 -8.38
N GLU A 66 9.37 -2.05 -9.50
CA GLU A 66 10.79 -2.37 -9.63
C GLU A 66 11.66 -1.15 -9.89
N GLU A 67 11.14 -0.20 -10.67
CA GLU A 67 11.89 0.97 -11.08
C GLU A 67 11.68 2.12 -10.10
N CYS A 68 12.74 2.49 -9.39
CA CYS A 68 12.77 3.74 -8.65
C CYS A 68 13.09 4.90 -9.61
N ALA A 69 12.27 5.92 -9.57
CA ALA A 69 12.53 7.17 -10.29
C ALA A 69 12.86 8.28 -9.28
N LYS A 70 13.50 9.36 -9.72
CA LYS A 70 13.81 10.51 -8.83
C LYS A 70 12.58 11.04 -8.10
N ASN A 71 11.44 11.06 -8.77
CA ASN A 71 10.16 11.54 -8.24
C ASN A 71 9.34 10.47 -7.50
N ARG A 72 9.85 9.23 -7.38
CA ARG A 72 9.12 8.09 -6.80
C ARG A 72 10.01 7.21 -5.95
N VAL A 73 9.50 6.80 -4.79
CA VAL A 73 10.12 5.82 -3.90
C VAL A 73 9.10 4.76 -3.53
N THR A 74 9.52 3.50 -3.54
CA THR A 74 8.73 2.36 -3.05
C THR A 74 9.44 1.74 -1.86
N LEU A 75 8.72 1.59 -0.76
CA LEU A 75 9.18 0.94 0.46
C LEU A 75 8.44 -0.38 0.65
N ILE A 76 9.16 -1.38 1.12
CA ILE A 76 8.63 -2.72 1.40
C ILE A 76 8.79 -3.00 2.88
N GLY A 77 7.68 -3.36 3.54
CA GLY A 77 7.68 -3.80 4.92
C GLY A 77 7.12 -5.21 5.05
N THR A 78 7.71 -6.01 5.92
CA THR A 78 7.20 -7.33 6.30
C THR A 78 7.02 -7.39 7.81
N GLY A 79 6.11 -8.22 8.27
CA GLY A 79 5.87 -8.40 9.70
C GLY A 79 4.88 -9.52 9.97
N SER A 80 4.72 -9.83 11.25
CA SER A 80 3.73 -10.80 11.74
C SER A 80 2.99 -10.22 12.92
N LEU A 81 1.66 -10.33 12.93
CA LEU A 81 0.78 -9.79 13.98
C LEU A 81 -0.06 -10.89 14.61
N LYS A 82 -0.20 -10.83 15.93
CA LYS A 82 -1.17 -11.59 16.71
C LYS A 82 -2.46 -10.79 16.89
N LYS A 83 -3.42 -11.37 17.57
CA LYS A 83 -4.68 -10.73 17.95
C LYS A 83 -4.41 -9.39 18.66
N ASP A 84 -5.12 -8.35 18.22
CA ASP A 84 -5.14 -7.01 18.82
C ASP A 84 -3.76 -6.29 18.80
N GLU A 85 -2.80 -6.81 18.01
CA GLU A 85 -1.53 -6.15 17.75
C GLU A 85 -1.62 -5.23 16.52
N GLY A 86 -0.71 -4.25 16.44
CA GLY A 86 -0.56 -3.37 15.30
C GLY A 86 0.89 -2.92 15.12
N HIS A 87 1.30 -2.75 13.87
CA HIS A 87 2.58 -2.15 13.52
C HIS A 87 2.37 -0.79 12.85
N ILE A 88 3.24 0.16 13.12
CA ILE A 88 3.24 1.49 12.50
C ILE A 88 4.47 1.57 11.60
N PHE A 89 4.24 1.86 10.33
CA PHE A 89 5.26 2.17 9.34
C PHE A 89 5.25 3.67 9.11
N THR A 90 6.41 4.28 9.25
CA THR A 90 6.58 5.71 9.07
C THR A 90 7.31 6.00 7.77
N LEU A 91 6.68 6.73 6.87
CA LEU A 91 7.29 7.24 5.65
C LEU A 91 7.75 8.68 5.88
N PRO A 92 9.07 8.92 5.97
CA PRO A 92 9.59 10.26 6.13
C PRO A 92 9.43 11.06 4.83
N LEU A 93 8.82 12.23 4.92
CA LEU A 93 8.65 13.10 3.75
C LEU A 93 9.80 14.11 3.63
N PRO A 94 10.25 14.42 2.41
CA PRO A 94 11.20 15.50 2.16
C PRO A 94 10.59 16.87 2.52
N VAL A 95 11.36 17.71 3.19
CA VAL A 95 10.96 19.07 3.60
C VAL A 95 10.53 19.92 2.38
N ASP A 96 11.19 19.75 1.23
CA ASP A 96 10.89 20.50 0.01
C ASP A 96 9.49 20.24 -0.57
N ILE A 97 8.78 19.23 -0.04
CA ILE A 97 7.43 18.89 -0.48
C ILE A 97 6.38 19.50 0.45
N SER A 98 6.76 19.84 1.69
CA SER A 98 5.83 20.16 2.76
C SER A 98 4.98 21.40 2.51
N SER A 99 5.53 22.46 1.91
CA SER A 99 4.83 23.74 1.75
C SER A 99 4.33 24.02 0.33
N LYS A 100 4.48 23.07 -0.61
CA LYS A 100 4.11 23.26 -2.01
C LYS A 100 2.81 22.58 -2.38
N VAL A 101 1.96 23.25 -3.12
CA VAL A 101 0.79 22.65 -3.77
C VAL A 101 1.28 21.85 -4.98
N ILE A 102 1.58 20.58 -4.75
CA ILE A 102 2.09 19.66 -5.78
C ILE A 102 1.20 18.43 -5.80
N LYS A 103 0.83 17.98 -7.00
CA LYS A 103 0.10 16.71 -7.16
C LYS A 103 0.97 15.57 -6.63
N ARG A 104 0.42 14.82 -5.69
CA ARG A 104 1.08 13.71 -4.99
C ARG A 104 0.24 12.46 -5.13
N ARG A 105 0.93 11.33 -5.08
CA ARG A 105 0.31 10.02 -5.11
C ARG A 105 0.94 9.15 -4.05
N LEU A 106 0.10 8.59 -3.19
CA LEU A 106 0.45 7.56 -2.22
C LEU A 106 -0.26 6.28 -2.62
N VAL A 107 0.49 5.21 -2.83
CA VAL A 107 -0.05 3.88 -3.11
C VAL A 107 0.28 2.99 -1.92
N VAL A 108 -0.72 2.33 -1.36
CA VAL A 108 -0.54 1.39 -0.25
C VAL A 108 -1.15 0.05 -0.62
N THR A 109 -0.38 -1.02 -0.47
CA THR A 109 -0.84 -2.39 -0.71
C THR A 109 -0.47 -3.28 0.46
N LEU A 110 -1.48 -3.85 1.12
CA LEU A 110 -1.34 -4.83 2.18
C LEU A 110 -1.75 -6.20 1.67
N ALA A 111 -0.90 -7.21 1.86
CA ALA A 111 -1.22 -8.59 1.56
C ALA A 111 -0.90 -9.51 2.74
N TYR A 112 -1.75 -10.51 2.94
CA TYR A 112 -1.57 -11.57 3.92
C TYR A 112 -2.36 -12.81 3.54
N PHE A 113 -2.13 -13.92 4.24
CA PHE A 113 -3.00 -15.09 4.20
C PHE A 113 -3.59 -15.34 5.59
N SER A 114 -4.91 -15.51 5.65
CA SER A 114 -5.59 -15.87 6.88
C SER A 114 -5.74 -17.38 6.98
N PRO A 115 -5.49 -17.97 8.14
CA PRO A 115 -5.90 -19.35 8.39
C PRO A 115 -7.41 -19.52 8.19
N VAL A 116 -7.82 -20.70 7.76
CA VAL A 116 -9.20 -21.03 7.44
C VAL A 116 -9.85 -21.79 8.59
N GLU A 117 -11.06 -21.41 8.96
CA GLU A 117 -11.92 -22.09 9.92
C GLU A 117 -13.09 -22.74 9.17
N VAL A 118 -12.91 -23.98 8.75
CA VAL A 118 -13.81 -24.68 7.81
C VAL A 118 -15.24 -24.84 8.32
N ASN A 119 -15.44 -24.80 9.64
CA ASN A 119 -16.74 -25.02 10.27
C ASN A 119 -17.56 -23.73 10.44
N LYS A 120 -17.10 -22.61 9.90
CA LYS A 120 -17.77 -21.31 10.04
C LYS A 120 -18.03 -20.66 8.69
N GLN A 121 -19.20 -20.04 8.55
CA GLN A 121 -19.58 -19.34 7.33
C GLN A 121 -18.60 -18.23 6.94
N ALA A 122 -18.12 -17.47 7.92
CA ALA A 122 -17.05 -16.48 7.72
C ALA A 122 -15.67 -17.12 7.93
N TYR A 123 -15.34 -18.15 7.19
CA TYR A 123 -14.24 -19.10 7.30
C TYR A 123 -12.84 -18.53 7.62
N ARG A 124 -12.65 -17.24 7.60
CA ARG A 124 -11.36 -16.59 7.84
C ARG A 124 -11.12 -16.38 9.34
N SER A 125 -9.98 -16.84 9.85
CA SER A 125 -9.65 -16.71 11.29
C SER A 125 -9.11 -15.33 11.67
N ALA A 126 -8.42 -14.66 10.76
CA ALA A 126 -7.78 -13.37 11.01
C ALA A 126 -8.23 -12.32 9.99
N LYS A 127 -8.38 -11.09 10.46
CA LYS A 127 -8.56 -9.91 9.63
C LYS A 127 -7.44 -8.92 9.93
N LEU A 128 -6.64 -8.58 8.91
CA LEU A 128 -5.71 -7.46 8.93
C LEU A 128 -6.26 -6.34 8.04
N TRP A 129 -5.96 -5.11 8.42
CA TRP A 129 -6.26 -3.93 7.60
C TRP A 129 -5.23 -2.84 7.89
N PHE A 130 -5.12 -1.89 6.98
CA PHE A 130 -4.29 -0.72 7.21
C PHE A 130 -5.13 0.56 7.29
N ASP A 131 -4.61 1.51 8.05
CA ASP A 131 -5.11 2.88 8.15
C ASP A 131 -3.95 3.83 7.88
N VAL A 132 -4.22 4.90 7.11
CA VAL A 132 -3.26 5.99 6.90
C VAL A 132 -3.58 7.07 7.92
N VAL A 133 -2.67 7.30 8.88
CA VAL A 133 -2.88 8.20 10.01
C VAL A 133 -2.48 9.62 9.63
N GLY A 134 -3.25 10.60 10.07
CA GLY A 134 -2.95 12.03 9.87
C GLY A 134 -3.30 12.57 8.49
N ASN A 135 -4.18 11.89 7.76
CA ASN A 135 -4.44 12.16 6.37
C ASN A 135 -5.93 12.32 6.04
N GLU A 136 -6.58 13.25 6.72
CA GLU A 136 -7.99 13.63 6.46
C GLU A 136 -8.20 14.30 5.09
N GLN A 137 -7.09 14.63 4.38
CA GLN A 137 -7.14 15.39 3.13
C GLN A 137 -6.74 14.59 1.89
N LEU A 138 -6.34 13.31 2.03
CA LEU A 138 -6.10 12.44 0.89
C LEU A 138 -7.42 11.79 0.45
N ALA A 139 -7.93 12.21 -0.69
CA ALA A 139 -9.01 11.50 -1.33
C ALA A 139 -8.48 10.20 -1.93
N SER A 140 -9.15 9.08 -1.65
CA SER A 140 -8.88 7.83 -2.37
C SER A 140 -9.25 8.02 -3.83
N ASN A 141 -8.37 7.64 -4.75
CA ASN A 141 -8.69 7.58 -6.19
C ASN A 141 -9.83 6.58 -6.48
N ARG A 142 -10.16 5.79 -5.47
CA ARG A 142 -11.23 4.80 -5.46
C ARG A 142 -12.32 5.18 -4.47
N GLU A 143 -12.62 6.49 -4.33
CA GLU A 143 -13.65 7.04 -3.42
C GLU A 143 -14.98 6.31 -3.48
N ASN A 144 -15.22 5.67 -4.60
CA ASN A 144 -16.44 4.91 -4.86
C ASN A 144 -16.33 3.42 -4.55
N THR A 145 -15.16 2.94 -4.13
CA THR A 145 -15.00 1.57 -3.66
C THR A 145 -15.43 1.52 -2.20
N GLU A 146 -16.33 0.60 -1.88
CA GLU A 146 -16.77 0.41 -0.49
C GLU A 146 -15.57 -0.03 0.36
N TRP A 147 -15.01 0.90 1.14
CA TRP A 147 -13.83 0.67 1.97
C TRP A 147 -13.99 -0.53 2.91
N GLN A 148 -15.19 -0.72 3.46
CA GLN A 148 -15.50 -1.88 4.27
C GLN A 148 -15.34 -3.20 3.50
N ALA A 149 -15.64 -3.23 2.21
CA ALA A 149 -15.44 -4.41 1.38
C ALA A 149 -13.96 -4.65 1.09
N VAL A 150 -13.18 -3.59 0.82
CA VAL A 150 -11.74 -3.66 0.63
C VAL A 150 -11.04 -4.20 1.86
N GLN A 151 -11.39 -3.71 3.05
CA GLN A 151 -10.84 -4.17 4.33
C GLN A 151 -11.17 -5.64 4.65
N LYS A 152 -12.18 -6.22 4.01
CA LYS A 152 -12.49 -7.66 4.16
C LYS A 152 -11.54 -8.56 3.37
N GLY A 153 -10.83 -8.02 2.38
CA GLY A 153 -9.90 -8.78 1.55
C GLY A 153 -8.60 -9.12 2.27
N THR A 154 -7.93 -10.22 1.85
CA THR A 154 -6.56 -10.55 2.25
C THR A 154 -5.52 -9.91 1.33
N LEU A 155 -5.98 -9.08 0.42
CA LEU A 155 -5.23 -8.21 -0.45
C LEU A 155 -5.97 -6.89 -0.50
N GLN A 156 -5.35 -5.83 -0.03
CA GLN A 156 -5.91 -4.49 0.03
C GLN A 156 -4.97 -3.57 -0.74
N HIS A 157 -5.53 -2.76 -1.61
CA HIS A 157 -4.77 -1.85 -2.45
C HIS A 157 -5.54 -0.55 -2.60
N GLU A 158 -4.93 0.55 -2.20
CA GLU A 158 -5.48 1.90 -2.29
C GLU A 158 -4.50 2.86 -2.90
N ILE A 159 -5.04 3.77 -3.70
CA ILE A 159 -4.32 4.86 -4.35
C ILE A 159 -4.94 6.16 -3.86
N PHE A 160 -4.15 6.99 -3.21
CA PHE A 160 -4.54 8.31 -2.75
C PHE A 160 -3.87 9.36 -3.63
N GLU A 161 -4.65 10.18 -4.30
CA GLU A 161 -4.16 11.25 -5.19
C GLU A 161 -4.84 12.57 -4.88
N GLY A 162 -4.17 13.70 -5.11
CA GLY A 162 -4.78 15.00 -5.00
C GLY A 162 -3.81 16.15 -5.18
N GLU A 163 -4.30 17.30 -5.66
CA GLU A 163 -3.54 18.54 -5.74
C GLU A 163 -3.36 19.20 -4.37
N LYS A 164 -4.36 19.05 -3.51
CA LYS A 164 -4.32 19.52 -2.12
C LYS A 164 -3.87 18.42 -1.14
N ALA A 165 -3.40 17.30 -1.67
CA ALA A 165 -2.93 16.22 -0.87
C ALA A 165 -1.73 16.68 -0.06
N LEU A 166 -1.98 17.04 1.19
CA LEU A 166 -0.99 17.34 2.20
C LEU A 166 -0.21 18.66 2.01
N ILE A 167 -0.78 19.72 2.47
CA ILE A 167 0.06 20.75 3.11
C ILE A 167 0.58 20.08 4.40
N LEU A 168 1.67 19.32 4.25
CA LEU A 168 2.40 18.81 5.41
C LEU A 168 3.18 19.98 6.00
N ASN A 169 2.94 20.28 7.24
CA ASN A 169 3.87 21.10 8.03
C ASN A 169 5.21 20.36 8.08
N ASP A 170 6.30 21.09 8.15
CA ASP A 170 7.68 20.68 7.91
C ASP A 170 8.19 19.41 8.63
N ASP A 171 7.45 18.89 9.61
CA ASP A 171 7.82 17.72 10.41
C ASP A 171 6.83 16.54 10.29
N LYS A 172 5.86 16.59 9.36
CA LYS A 172 4.88 15.50 9.30
C LYS A 172 5.38 14.34 8.44
N GLU A 173 5.33 13.19 9.06
CA GLU A 173 5.55 11.88 8.47
C GLU A 173 4.21 11.25 8.08
N ILE A 174 4.16 10.48 6.99
CA ILE A 174 3.00 9.64 6.71
C ILE A 174 3.15 8.38 7.55
N GLN A 175 2.20 8.15 8.44
CA GLN A 175 2.14 6.93 9.24
C GLN A 175 1.07 6.00 8.67
N ILE A 176 1.47 4.74 8.46
CA ILE A 176 0.57 3.69 8.01
C ILE A 176 0.54 2.64 9.10
N LYS A 177 -0.63 2.46 9.69
CA LYS A 177 -0.86 1.50 10.76
C LYS A 177 -1.48 0.23 10.18
N VAL A 178 -0.83 -0.91 10.38
CA VAL A 178 -1.40 -2.23 10.10
C VAL A 178 -1.93 -2.82 11.39
N ASN A 179 -3.19 -3.19 11.41
CA ASN A 179 -3.89 -3.73 12.56
C ASN A 179 -4.29 -5.18 12.32
N CYS A 180 -4.45 -5.96 13.39
CA CYS A 180 -4.88 -7.34 13.34
C CYS A 180 -5.96 -7.62 14.38
N LYS A 181 -7.01 -8.35 13.99
CA LYS A 181 -8.01 -8.89 14.92
C LYS A 181 -8.47 -10.29 14.52
N GLU A 182 -9.06 -11.00 15.47
CA GLU A 182 -9.80 -12.23 15.18
C GLU A 182 -11.06 -11.94 14.36
N ASP A 183 -11.40 -12.84 13.47
CA ASP A 183 -12.64 -12.79 12.68
C ASP A 183 -13.52 -13.99 13.04
N ALA A 184 -13.61 -15.01 12.21
CA ALA A 184 -14.45 -16.18 12.48
C ALA A 184 -13.80 -17.21 13.45
N GLY A 185 -12.47 -17.24 13.49
CA GLY A 185 -11.70 -18.18 14.30
C GLY A 185 -10.71 -17.49 15.23
N LYS A 186 -9.98 -18.31 16.00
CA LYS A 186 -8.91 -17.83 16.87
C LYS A 186 -7.57 -17.77 16.13
N ILE A 187 -6.81 -16.74 16.39
CA ILE A 187 -5.43 -16.60 15.90
C ILE A 187 -4.50 -17.41 16.80
N LYS A 188 -4.09 -18.59 16.32
CA LYS A 188 -3.18 -19.48 17.06
C LYS A 188 -1.71 -19.14 16.88
N LYS A 189 -1.35 -18.57 15.72
CA LYS A 189 0.02 -18.14 15.36
C LYS A 189 -0.04 -16.73 14.82
N ALA A 190 1.04 -15.99 14.94
CA ALA A 190 1.15 -14.69 14.30
C ALA A 190 0.91 -14.80 12.79
N ILE A 191 0.18 -13.84 12.23
CA ILE A 191 -0.19 -13.81 10.81
C ILE A 191 0.87 -13.02 10.05
N PRO A 192 1.66 -13.67 9.18
CA PRO A 192 2.62 -12.96 8.37
C PRO A 192 1.90 -12.09 7.33
N TYR A 193 2.43 -10.90 7.12
CA TYR A 193 1.93 -9.96 6.12
C TYR A 193 3.09 -9.19 5.48
N CYS A 194 2.82 -8.60 4.33
CA CYS A 194 3.68 -7.57 3.76
C CYS A 194 2.88 -6.34 3.38
N ILE A 195 3.57 -5.21 3.40
CA ILE A 195 3.04 -3.92 2.97
C ILE A 195 4.01 -3.28 1.97
N PHE A 196 3.47 -2.78 0.87
CA PHE A 196 4.17 -1.95 -0.10
C PHE A 196 3.62 -0.54 -0.03
N VAL A 197 4.50 0.44 0.00
CA VAL A 197 4.15 1.85 0.06
C VAL A 197 4.95 2.60 -0.98
N THR A 198 4.28 3.17 -1.97
CA THR A 198 4.91 4.06 -2.95
C THR A 198 4.44 5.49 -2.73
N PHE A 199 5.39 6.40 -2.64
CA PHE A 199 5.14 7.83 -2.66
C PHE A 199 5.73 8.42 -3.93
N GLU A 200 4.92 9.20 -4.63
CA GLU A 200 5.26 9.78 -5.92
C GLU A 200 4.80 11.25 -5.97
N VAL A 201 5.58 12.11 -6.58
CA VAL A 201 5.20 13.48 -6.94
C VAL A 201 5.09 13.60 -8.45
N ALA A 202 4.31 14.57 -8.93
CA ALA A 202 4.13 14.79 -10.35
C ALA A 202 5.48 15.00 -11.06
N GLU A 203 5.60 14.48 -12.27
CA GLU A 203 6.77 14.68 -13.11
C GLU A 203 6.99 16.18 -13.39
N GLY A 204 8.25 16.58 -13.61
CA GLY A 204 8.61 17.97 -13.90
C GLY A 204 8.82 18.85 -12.66
N GLN A 205 8.59 18.37 -11.45
CA GLN A 205 8.80 19.15 -10.22
C GLN A 205 10.27 19.26 -9.80
N ASN A 206 11.17 18.55 -10.45
CA ASN A 206 12.61 18.50 -10.16
C ASN A 206 12.95 18.21 -8.68
N ILE A 207 12.13 17.37 -8.02
CA ILE A 207 12.28 16.97 -6.63
C ILE A 207 12.80 15.53 -6.60
N ASP A 208 13.96 15.34 -5.99
CA ASP A 208 14.52 14.00 -5.76
C ASP A 208 13.93 13.37 -4.50
N VAL A 209 12.76 12.76 -4.66
CA VAL A 209 12.06 12.05 -3.57
C VAL A 209 12.84 10.83 -3.13
N TYR A 210 13.37 10.06 -4.09
CA TYR A 210 14.04 8.80 -3.82
C TYR A 210 15.23 8.99 -2.87
N SER A 211 16.21 9.80 -3.28
CA SER A 211 17.43 9.99 -2.47
C SER A 211 17.14 10.57 -1.09
N LYS A 212 16.16 11.47 -1.00
CA LYS A 212 15.81 12.12 0.27
C LYS A 212 15.12 11.17 1.26
N VAL A 213 14.19 10.33 0.77
CA VAL A 213 13.52 9.34 1.62
C VAL A 213 14.49 8.26 2.05
N VAL A 214 15.27 7.68 1.11
CA VAL A 214 16.24 6.62 1.41
C VAL A 214 17.28 7.09 2.42
N ASN A 215 17.78 8.33 2.29
CA ASN A 215 18.76 8.88 3.24
C ASN A 215 18.17 9.05 4.64
N LYS A 216 16.91 9.51 4.77
CA LYS A 216 16.21 9.60 6.06
C LYS A 216 15.99 8.23 6.70
N VAL A 217 15.55 7.24 5.93
CA VAL A 217 15.38 5.86 6.41
C VAL A 217 16.71 5.28 6.89
N LYS A 218 17.81 5.44 6.13
CA LYS A 218 19.15 4.98 6.54
C LYS A 218 19.64 5.69 7.80
N THR A 219 19.30 6.95 8.01
CA THR A 219 19.71 7.70 9.21
C THR A 219 18.92 7.24 10.44
N ALA A 220 17.65 6.85 10.29
CA ALA A 220 16.82 6.35 11.38
C ALA A 220 17.20 4.93 11.85
N ILE A 221 17.90 4.15 11.00
CA ILE A 221 18.33 2.76 11.31
C ILE A 221 19.73 2.71 11.96
N LYS A 222 20.39 3.84 12.17
CA LYS A 222 21.68 3.83 12.90
C LYS A 222 21.45 3.47 14.37
N PRO A 223 22.16 2.41 14.88
CA PRO A 223 22.10 2.00 16.28
C PRO A 223 22.65 3.07 17.21
#